data_b70cc62479989ca3704dafaf48cd7f95
#
_entry.id   b70cc62479989ca3704dafaf48cd7f95
#
_cell.length_a   1.000
_cell.length_b   1.000
_cell.length_c   1.000
_cell.angle_alpha   90.00
_cell.angle_beta   90.00
_cell.angle_gamma   90.00
#
_symmetry.space_group_name_H-M   'P 1'
#
loop_
_entity.id
_entity.type
_entity.pdbx_description
1 polymer ?
#
loop_
_entity_poly.entity_id
_entity_poly.type
_entity_poly.pdbx_seq_one_letter_code
_entity_poly.pdbx_strand_id
1 'polypeptide(L)'
;FANQRADQLSGGQRQRVGIARALMQQPDLVLADEPTSSLDPKTSVEIMELIARQGAERGIPVIVNIHNVELAKRYADRIVGMSKGVVVFDGPPEALQHSHLLEIYGGEGWLE
;
A
#
# COMPACT_ATOMS: atom_id res chain seq x y z
N PHE A 1 -25.73 10.08 10.92
CA PHE A 1 -24.95 8.98 10.34
C PHE A 1 -25.54 7.61 10.64
N ALA A 2 -26.42 7.50 11.62
CA ALA A 2 -27.04 6.22 11.95
C ALA A 2 -27.75 5.58 10.75
N ASN A 3 -28.21 6.41 9.82
CA ASN A 3 -28.91 5.94 8.62
C ASN A 3 -28.02 5.84 7.39
N GLN A 4 -26.74 6.10 7.53
CA GLN A 4 -25.83 6.07 6.41
C GLN A 4 -25.54 4.63 6.01
N ARG A 5 -25.69 4.34 4.72
CA ARG A 5 -25.41 3.01 4.20
C ARG A 5 -23.92 2.84 3.94
N ALA A 6 -23.47 1.58 3.84
CA ALA A 6 -22.08 1.28 3.55
C ALA A 6 -21.62 1.90 2.21
N ASP A 7 -22.49 1.97 1.22
CA ASP A 7 -22.18 2.56 -0.08
C ASP A 7 -22.03 4.08 -0.03
N GLN A 8 -22.43 4.72 1.06
CA GLN A 8 -22.30 6.16 1.27
C GLN A 8 -21.04 6.52 2.06
N LEU A 9 -20.28 5.51 2.51
CA LEU A 9 -19.03 5.76 3.23
C LEU A 9 -17.98 6.36 2.31
N SER A 10 -17.11 7.21 2.86
CA SER A 10 -15.97 7.73 2.10
C SER A 10 -15.01 6.59 1.72
N GLY A 11 -14.13 6.85 0.75
CA GLY A 11 -13.11 5.89 0.34
C GLY A 11 -12.24 5.44 1.52
N GLY A 12 -11.82 6.39 2.38
CA GLY A 12 -11.01 6.07 3.57
C GLY A 12 -11.78 5.20 4.56
N GLN A 13 -13.06 5.50 4.79
CA GLN A 13 -13.88 4.71 5.67
C GLN A 13 -14.07 3.28 5.16
N ARG A 14 -14.28 3.12 3.86
CA ARG A 14 -14.39 1.78 3.25
C ARG A 14 -13.11 0.98 3.41
N GLN A 15 -11.97 1.64 3.22
CA GLN A 15 -10.68 0.97 3.39
C GLN A 15 -10.46 0.53 4.83
N ARG A 16 -10.79 1.39 5.80
CA ARG A 16 -10.67 1.03 7.21
C ARG A 16 -11.55 -0.16 7.57
N VAL A 17 -12.78 -0.19 7.06
CA VAL A 17 -13.68 -1.32 7.28
C VAL A 17 -13.11 -2.60 6.67
N GLY A 18 -12.60 -2.52 5.45
CA GLY A 18 -11.99 -3.67 4.78
C GLY A 18 -10.79 -4.22 5.53
N ILE A 19 -9.93 -3.34 6.02
CA ILE A 19 -8.75 -3.72 6.81
C ILE A 19 -9.20 -4.40 8.11
N ALA A 20 -10.17 -3.82 8.81
CA ALA A 20 -10.68 -4.37 10.05
C ALA A 20 -11.26 -5.77 9.84
N ARG A 21 -12.03 -5.95 8.78
CA ARG A 21 -12.63 -7.26 8.46
C ARG A 21 -11.55 -8.31 8.17
N ALA A 22 -10.53 -7.93 7.41
CA ALA A 22 -9.44 -8.84 7.10
C ALA A 22 -8.72 -9.28 8.37
N LEU A 23 -8.45 -8.35 9.27
CA LEU A 23 -7.74 -8.63 10.51
C LEU A 23 -8.56 -9.44 11.51
N MET A 24 -9.88 -9.28 11.50
CA MET A 24 -10.77 -10.05 12.39
C MET A 24 -10.72 -11.55 12.11
N GLN A 25 -10.33 -11.94 10.93
CA GLN A 25 -10.21 -13.35 10.55
C GLN A 25 -8.90 -13.98 11.05
N GLN A 26 -8.04 -13.20 11.70
CA GLN A 26 -6.76 -13.65 12.23
C GLN A 26 -5.90 -14.34 11.16
N PRO A 27 -5.63 -13.65 10.04
CA PRO A 27 -4.89 -14.24 8.93
C PRO A 27 -3.41 -14.41 9.26
N ASP A 28 -2.74 -15.31 8.54
CA ASP A 28 -1.30 -15.47 8.61
C ASP A 28 -0.55 -14.48 7.71
N LEU A 29 -1.25 -13.92 6.74
CA LEU A 29 -0.71 -12.99 5.76
C LEU A 29 -1.83 -12.09 5.26
N VAL A 30 -1.54 -10.80 5.11
CA VAL A 30 -2.49 -9.84 4.53
C VAL A 30 -1.96 -9.33 3.21
N LEU A 31 -2.82 -9.33 2.20
CA LEU A 31 -2.54 -8.74 0.89
C LEU A 31 -3.42 -7.51 0.73
N ALA A 32 -2.82 -6.35 0.52
CA ALA A 32 -3.53 -5.11 0.28
C ALA A 32 -3.22 -4.62 -1.14
N ASP A 33 -4.23 -4.57 -1.99
CA ASP A 33 -4.07 -4.18 -3.39
C ASP A 33 -4.51 -2.73 -3.58
N GLU A 34 -3.53 -1.86 -3.80
CA GLU A 34 -3.72 -0.44 -4.01
C GLU A 34 -4.65 0.21 -2.98
N PRO A 35 -4.33 0.07 -1.68
CA PRO A 35 -5.25 0.51 -0.62
C PRO A 35 -5.44 2.02 -0.56
N THR A 36 -4.57 2.80 -1.21
CA THR A 36 -4.65 4.26 -1.20
C THR A 36 -5.09 4.85 -2.53
N SER A 37 -5.38 4.00 -3.50
CA SER A 37 -5.86 4.42 -4.81
C SER A 37 -7.16 5.22 -4.65
N SER A 38 -7.26 6.36 -5.33
CA SER A 38 -8.42 7.27 -5.29
C SER A 38 -8.63 8.00 -3.96
N LEU A 39 -7.69 7.91 -3.03
CA LEU A 39 -7.75 8.66 -1.77
C LEU A 39 -6.90 9.91 -1.84
N ASP A 40 -7.28 10.94 -1.09
CA ASP A 40 -6.47 12.15 -0.98
C ASP A 40 -5.18 11.86 -0.19
N PRO A 41 -4.15 12.72 -0.30
CA PRO A 41 -2.86 12.45 0.35
C PRO A 41 -2.94 12.23 1.86
N LYS A 42 -3.75 13.01 2.56
CA LYS A 42 -3.88 12.87 4.02
C LYS A 42 -4.48 11.51 4.39
N THR A 43 -5.56 11.13 3.73
CA THR A 43 -6.23 9.86 3.99
C THR A 43 -5.34 8.69 3.60
N SER A 44 -4.57 8.83 2.52
CA SER A 44 -3.62 7.80 2.08
C SER A 44 -2.57 7.51 3.17
N VAL A 45 -2.04 8.55 3.79
CA VAL A 45 -1.08 8.39 4.90
C VAL A 45 -1.73 7.68 6.07
N GLU A 46 -2.96 8.08 6.43
CA GLU A 46 -3.69 7.46 7.55
C GLU A 46 -3.92 5.96 7.31
N ILE A 47 -4.28 5.59 6.08
CA ILE A 47 -4.50 4.18 5.71
C ILE A 47 -3.20 3.39 5.80
N MET A 48 -2.10 3.93 5.27
CA MET A 48 -0.82 3.23 5.32
C MET A 48 -0.32 3.08 6.75
N GLU A 49 -0.50 4.10 7.58
CA GLU A 49 -0.15 4.00 9.01
C GLU A 49 -0.97 2.94 9.72
N LEU A 50 -2.26 2.85 9.42
CA LEU A 50 -3.12 1.84 9.99
C LEU A 50 -2.64 0.43 9.62
N ILE A 51 -2.36 0.21 8.34
CA ILE A 51 -1.89 -1.09 7.85
C ILE A 51 -0.57 -1.47 8.53
N ALA A 52 0.39 -0.55 8.54
CA ALA A 52 1.71 -0.81 9.11
C ALA A 52 1.64 -1.10 10.60
N ARG A 53 0.86 -0.29 11.34
CA ARG A 53 0.73 -0.45 12.78
C ARG A 53 0.03 -1.75 13.15
N GLN A 54 -1.08 -2.04 12.48
CA GLN A 54 -1.84 -3.26 12.78
C GLN A 54 -1.06 -4.52 12.43
N GLY A 55 -0.34 -4.49 11.32
CA GLY A 55 0.52 -5.62 10.96
C GLY A 55 1.61 -5.86 11.98
N ALA A 56 2.28 -4.79 12.44
CA ALA A 56 3.33 -4.88 13.44
C ALA A 56 2.80 -5.36 14.79
N GLU A 57 1.68 -4.80 15.25
CA GLU A 57 1.09 -5.16 16.54
C GLU A 57 0.64 -6.62 16.58
N ARG A 58 0.15 -7.15 15.47
CA ARG A 58 -0.35 -8.52 15.39
C ARG A 58 0.71 -9.52 14.93
N GLY A 59 1.89 -9.04 14.54
CA GLY A 59 2.95 -9.91 14.03
C GLY A 59 2.59 -10.56 12.70
N ILE A 60 1.76 -9.91 11.88
CA ILE A 60 1.29 -10.44 10.61
C ILE A 60 2.05 -9.76 9.48
N PRO A 61 2.69 -10.51 8.57
CA PRO A 61 3.27 -9.90 7.38
C PRO A 61 2.20 -9.34 6.46
N VAL A 62 2.46 -8.16 5.92
CA VAL A 62 1.54 -7.48 5.01
C VAL A 62 2.28 -7.18 3.72
N ILE A 63 1.68 -7.58 2.60
CA ILE A 63 2.18 -7.25 1.28
C ILE A 63 1.23 -6.22 0.68
N VAL A 64 1.77 -5.09 0.25
CA VAL A 64 0.98 -4.00 -0.32
C VAL A 64 1.41 -3.79 -1.77
N ASN A 65 0.46 -3.88 -2.67
CA ASN A 65 0.66 -3.48 -4.05
C ASN A 65 0.28 -2.00 -4.17
N ILE A 66 1.25 -1.14 -4.48
CA ILE A 66 1.05 0.29 -4.45
C ILE A 66 1.88 0.98 -5.54
N HIS A 67 1.30 2.00 -6.18
CA HIS A 67 2.00 2.79 -7.19
C HIS A 67 2.67 4.04 -6.61
N ASN A 68 2.27 4.48 -5.44
CA ASN A 68 2.85 5.67 -4.82
C ASN A 68 4.19 5.32 -4.19
N VAL A 69 5.27 5.71 -4.84
CA VAL A 69 6.63 5.39 -4.42
C VAL A 69 6.98 6.01 -3.06
N GLU A 70 6.53 7.23 -2.80
CA GLU A 70 6.82 7.89 -1.54
C GLU A 70 6.20 7.15 -0.36
N LEU A 71 4.95 6.71 -0.50
CA LEU A 71 4.30 5.91 0.54
C LEU A 71 4.99 4.56 0.72
N ALA A 72 5.39 3.92 -0.38
CA ALA A 72 6.10 2.66 -0.31
C ALA A 72 7.42 2.83 0.45
N LYS A 73 8.19 3.86 0.13
CA LYS A 73 9.47 4.12 0.81
C LYS A 73 9.30 4.45 2.28
N ARG A 74 8.21 5.12 2.63
CA ARG A 74 7.96 5.54 4.01
C ARG A 74 7.54 4.40 4.93
N TYR A 75 6.77 3.45 4.42
CA TYR A 75 6.14 2.43 5.26
C TYR A 75 6.64 1.01 5.07
N ALA A 76 7.30 0.71 3.97
CA ALA A 76 7.76 -0.65 3.71
C ALA A 76 9.08 -0.95 4.40
N ASP A 77 9.23 -2.19 4.84
CA ASP A 77 10.51 -2.72 5.33
C ASP A 77 11.32 -3.27 4.15
N ARG A 78 10.63 -3.70 3.11
CA ARG A 78 11.22 -4.26 1.90
C ARG A 78 10.38 -3.85 0.71
N ILE A 79 11.03 -3.44 -0.36
CA ILE A 79 10.36 -3.08 -1.59
C ILE A 79 10.77 -4.06 -2.69
N VAL A 80 9.77 -4.55 -3.43
CA VAL A 80 9.99 -5.36 -4.61
C VAL A 80 9.41 -4.62 -5.80
N GLY A 81 10.26 -4.24 -6.74
CA GLY A 81 9.85 -3.55 -7.96
C GLY A 81 9.80 -4.53 -9.11
N MET A 82 8.71 -4.47 -9.87
CA MET A 82 8.52 -5.38 -10.99
C MET A 82 8.30 -4.63 -12.30
N SER A 83 8.74 -5.22 -13.38
CA SER A 83 8.49 -4.73 -14.73
C SER A 83 8.28 -5.93 -15.65
N LYS A 84 7.17 -5.92 -16.38
CA LYS A 84 6.85 -6.97 -17.36
C LYS A 84 6.92 -8.38 -16.75
N GLY A 85 6.45 -8.53 -15.53
CA GLY A 85 6.42 -9.82 -14.85
C GLY A 85 7.74 -10.27 -14.26
N VAL A 86 8.77 -9.41 -14.28
CA VAL A 86 10.10 -9.74 -13.78
C VAL A 86 10.46 -8.81 -12.63
N VAL A 87 11.10 -9.35 -11.59
CA VAL A 87 11.61 -8.54 -10.49
C VAL A 87 12.87 -7.80 -10.97
N VAL A 88 12.82 -6.46 -10.91
CA VAL A 88 13.94 -5.60 -11.29
C VAL A 88 14.57 -4.89 -10.10
N PHE A 89 13.93 -4.92 -8.96
CA PHE A 89 14.47 -4.39 -7.71
C PHE A 89 13.93 -5.21 -6.53
N ASP A 90 14.79 -5.49 -5.57
CA ASP A 90 14.40 -6.15 -4.33
C ASP A 90 15.38 -5.72 -3.24
N GLY A 91 14.88 -4.97 -2.27
CA GLY A 91 15.74 -4.48 -1.21
C GLY A 91 15.02 -3.52 -0.26
N PRO A 92 15.77 -2.93 0.68
CA PRO A 92 15.20 -1.97 1.61
C PRO A 92 14.85 -0.67 0.90
N PRO A 93 13.93 0.14 1.48
CA PRO A 93 13.49 1.38 0.84
C PRO A 93 14.63 2.35 0.50
N GLU A 94 15.63 2.46 1.37
CA GLU A 94 16.74 3.37 1.17
C GLU A 94 17.64 2.99 0.00
N ALA A 95 17.58 1.77 -0.49
CA ALA A 95 18.35 1.32 -1.64
C ALA A 95 17.67 1.60 -2.98
N LEU A 96 16.40 2.00 -2.95
CA LEU A 96 15.63 2.28 -4.16
C LEU A 96 16.06 3.63 -4.74
N GLN A 97 16.65 3.59 -5.94
CA GLN A 97 17.17 4.77 -6.61
C GLN A 97 16.36 5.09 -7.87
N HIS A 98 16.61 6.27 -8.42
CA HIS A 98 15.93 6.73 -9.63
C HIS A 98 16.08 5.75 -10.81
N SER A 99 17.26 5.17 -10.98
CA SER A 99 17.50 4.18 -12.03
C SER A 99 16.58 2.97 -11.90
N HIS A 100 16.30 2.54 -10.68
CA HIS A 100 15.37 1.42 -10.43
C HIS A 100 13.95 1.80 -10.81
N LEU A 101 13.54 3.04 -10.53
CA LEU A 101 12.21 3.52 -10.90
C LEU A 101 12.02 3.54 -12.41
N LEU A 102 13.06 3.91 -13.16
CA LEU A 102 13.01 3.88 -14.62
C LEU A 102 12.78 2.46 -15.13
N GLU A 103 13.41 1.47 -14.52
CA GLU A 103 13.21 0.07 -14.89
C GLU A 103 11.79 -0.40 -14.54
N ILE A 104 11.30 -0.05 -13.35
CA ILE A 104 9.98 -0.47 -12.87
C ILE A 104 8.88 0.08 -13.79
N TYR A 105 8.96 1.36 -14.14
CA TYR A 105 7.91 2.04 -14.88
C TYR A 105 8.15 2.09 -16.39
N GLY A 106 9.19 1.43 -16.88
CA GLY A 106 9.39 1.24 -18.31
C GLY A 106 10.03 2.40 -19.02
N GLY A 107 10.72 3.29 -18.31
CA GLY A 107 11.50 4.36 -18.94
C GLY A 107 11.04 5.77 -18.55
N GLU A 108 11.51 6.75 -19.32
CA GLU A 108 11.33 8.16 -18.96
C GLU A 108 9.90 8.68 -19.15
N GLY A 109 9.08 8.01 -19.94
CA GLY A 109 7.73 8.48 -20.25
C GLY A 109 6.85 8.69 -19.03
N TRP A 110 7.05 7.92 -17.97
CA TRP A 110 6.24 8.05 -16.76
C TRP A 110 6.56 9.32 -15.96
N LEU A 111 7.69 9.94 -16.24
CA LEU A 111 8.10 11.19 -15.57
C LEU A 111 7.35 12.41 -16.13
N GLU A 112 6.74 12.28 -17.25
CA GLU A 112 5.97 13.34 -17.91
C GLU A 112 4.51 13.35 -17.41
#